data_65c590f22cfacd65015df6d655caf460
#
_entry.id   65c590f22cfacd65015df6d655caf460
#
_cell.length_a   1.000
_cell.length_b   1.000
_cell.length_c   1.000
_cell.angle_alpha   90.00
_cell.angle_beta   90.00
_cell.angle_gamma   90.00
#
_symmetry.space_group_name_H-M   'P 1'
#
loop_
_entity.id
_entity.type
_entity.pdbx_description
1 polymer ?
#
loop_
_entity_poly.entity_id
_entity_poly.type
_entity_poly.pdbx_seq_one_letter_code
_entity_poly.pdbx_strand_id
1 'polypeptide(L)'
;MFIDSHYHFMAGMNEKAAAGMVGMIVHEARKMGMNPDYETMLKIAVQTWGDPLGDRLIDKMDEGGIDVTVAVNVDDFNIKQLTWEKMQAQNRILGEAVQRHPGRIISLAGIDPRRPEAADMTRVCLEEYGLRGIKYHPDHGFDPGGPESYKVLEVLAKNKGILLCHTSPLMPKGRCKFADPMLLADIAVDFPEIKVIAAHMGGYINWRPWASLAAFQSTMYGDTAVWDTLAFKNYKLFCRELREAIDLAGPTKILFGSDAPIQTLLYPMKTMVQFIQDLPKKAPADIHFTEEEVELILGGNARSVLGLADAFSNA
;
A
#
# COMPACT_ATOMS: atom_id res chain seq x y z
N MET A 1 -17.60 -6.48 2.87
CA MET A 1 -16.32 -6.41 3.61
C MET A 1 -15.41 -5.46 2.86
N PHE A 2 -15.01 -4.35 3.48
CA PHE A 2 -14.07 -3.39 2.90
C PHE A 2 -12.67 -3.67 3.43
N ILE A 3 -11.70 -3.71 2.54
CA ILE A 3 -10.31 -4.06 2.86
C ILE A 3 -9.38 -2.99 2.31
N ASP A 4 -8.63 -2.35 3.20
CA ASP A 4 -7.53 -1.48 2.83
C ASP A 4 -6.26 -2.32 2.65
N SER A 5 -5.79 -2.43 1.41
CA SER A 5 -4.63 -3.27 1.08
C SER A 5 -3.28 -2.60 1.32
N HIS A 6 -3.27 -1.32 1.76
CA HIS A 6 -2.03 -0.56 1.89
C HIS A 6 -2.13 0.57 2.92
N TYR A 7 -1.64 0.32 4.12
CA TYR A 7 -1.54 1.31 5.20
C TYR A 7 -0.13 1.32 5.80
N HIS A 8 0.51 2.48 5.89
CA HIS A 8 1.83 2.62 6.51
C HIS A 8 1.73 2.61 8.04
N PHE A 9 2.20 1.55 8.66
CA PHE A 9 2.21 1.43 10.11
C PHE A 9 3.41 2.14 10.72
N MET A 10 3.17 3.04 11.63
CA MET A 10 4.20 3.83 12.30
C MET A 10 4.14 3.59 13.80
N ALA A 11 4.95 2.65 14.32
CA ALA A 11 4.98 2.30 15.74
C ALA A 11 5.30 3.50 16.66
N GLY A 12 6.02 4.49 16.16
CA GLY A 12 6.32 5.72 16.88
C GLY A 12 6.55 6.88 15.92
N MET A 13 6.24 8.09 16.38
CA MET A 13 6.42 9.30 15.60
C MET A 13 7.00 10.42 16.46
N ASN A 14 7.92 11.21 15.87
CA ASN A 14 8.43 12.44 16.43
C ASN A 14 8.57 13.51 15.34
N GLU A 15 8.80 14.75 15.73
CA GLU A 15 8.89 15.87 14.80
C GLU A 15 9.92 15.66 13.67
N LYS A 16 11.11 15.14 14.01
CA LYS A 16 12.16 14.88 13.01
C LYS A 16 11.74 13.84 11.97
N ALA A 17 11.03 12.80 12.39
CA ALA A 17 10.52 11.76 11.51
C ALA A 17 9.34 12.26 10.65
N ALA A 18 8.45 13.06 11.22
CA ALA A 18 7.27 13.60 10.55
C ALA A 18 7.59 14.74 9.56
N ALA A 19 8.61 15.55 9.84
CA ALA A 19 8.87 16.82 9.16
C ALA A 19 8.89 16.73 7.63
N GLY A 20 9.57 15.71 7.06
CA GLY A 20 9.66 15.53 5.62
C GLY A 20 8.32 15.21 4.97
N MET A 21 7.55 14.30 5.56
CA MET A 21 6.22 13.89 5.09
C MET A 21 5.21 15.04 5.20
N VAL A 22 5.21 15.75 6.32
CA VAL A 22 4.37 16.95 6.52
C VAL A 22 4.72 18.02 5.49
N GLY A 23 6.02 18.25 5.21
CA GLY A 23 6.45 19.19 4.17
C GLY A 23 5.91 18.85 2.79
N MET A 24 5.89 17.56 2.42
CA MET A 24 5.30 17.09 1.16
C MET A 24 3.78 17.35 1.13
N ILE A 25 3.06 17.02 2.19
CA ILE A 25 1.60 17.21 2.27
C ILE A 25 1.24 18.71 2.21
N VAL A 26 1.96 19.57 2.92
CA VAL A 26 1.76 21.04 2.87
C VAL A 26 2.02 21.57 1.46
N HIS A 27 3.07 21.06 0.78
CA HIS A 27 3.35 21.43 -0.61
C HIS A 27 2.22 21.02 -1.56
N GLU A 28 1.72 19.80 -1.45
CA GLU A 28 0.59 19.32 -2.25
C GLU A 28 -0.71 20.09 -1.96
N ALA A 29 -1.01 20.36 -0.70
CA ALA A 29 -2.17 21.15 -0.31
C ALA A 29 -2.14 22.57 -0.92
N ARG A 30 -0.95 23.20 -0.96
CA ARG A 30 -0.77 24.52 -1.58
C ARG A 30 -1.04 24.51 -3.09
N LYS A 31 -0.65 23.44 -3.80
CA LYS A 31 -1.00 23.26 -5.22
C LYS A 31 -2.52 23.16 -5.45
N MET A 32 -3.27 22.74 -4.43
CA MET A 32 -4.73 22.66 -4.45
C MET A 32 -5.41 23.97 -3.99
N GLY A 33 -4.65 25.04 -3.78
CA GLY A 33 -5.17 26.34 -3.28
C GLY A 33 -5.45 26.38 -1.78
N MET A 34 -5.08 25.34 -1.03
CA MET A 34 -5.16 25.33 0.43
C MET A 34 -3.93 26.03 1.01
N ASN A 35 -4.05 26.53 2.24
CA ASN A 35 -2.91 27.16 2.92
C ASN A 35 -2.77 26.65 4.35
N PRO A 36 -2.44 25.33 4.53
CA PRO A 36 -2.25 24.76 5.85
C PRO A 36 -1.00 25.36 6.52
N ASP A 37 -1.12 25.57 7.83
CA ASP A 37 0.03 25.96 8.66
C ASP A 37 0.91 24.73 8.94
N TYR A 38 2.19 24.81 8.57
CA TYR A 38 3.14 23.71 8.69
C TYR A 38 3.30 23.23 10.13
N GLU A 39 3.44 24.16 11.09
CA GLU A 39 3.67 23.83 12.49
C GLU A 39 2.46 23.12 13.12
N THR A 40 1.26 23.56 12.76
CA THR A 40 0.01 22.91 13.17
C THR A 40 -0.09 21.51 12.60
N MET A 41 0.20 21.34 11.31
CA MET A 41 0.19 20.03 10.65
C MET A 41 1.23 19.07 11.26
N LEU A 42 2.43 19.59 11.59
CA LEU A 42 3.48 18.81 12.23
C LEU A 42 3.05 18.29 13.61
N LYS A 43 2.44 19.14 14.43
CA LYS A 43 1.91 18.76 15.74
C LYS A 43 0.83 17.67 15.62
N ILE A 44 -0.10 17.84 14.66
CA ILE A 44 -1.14 16.83 14.41
C ILE A 44 -0.50 15.51 13.99
N ALA A 45 0.46 15.52 13.05
CA ALA A 45 1.14 14.33 12.58
C ALA A 45 1.83 13.57 13.72
N VAL A 46 2.58 14.27 14.57
CA VAL A 46 3.25 13.65 15.74
C VAL A 46 2.25 13.01 16.70
N GLN A 47 1.10 13.67 16.92
CA GLN A 47 0.07 13.18 17.82
C GLN A 47 -0.73 12.00 17.26
N THR A 48 -0.93 11.93 15.94
CA THR A 48 -1.90 11.02 15.31
C THR A 48 -1.28 9.87 14.53
N TRP A 49 -0.02 9.96 14.08
CA TRP A 49 0.60 8.92 13.25
C TRP A 49 1.25 7.81 14.07
N GLY A 50 1.80 8.12 15.25
CA GLY A 50 2.43 7.10 16.10
C GLY A 50 1.37 6.17 16.73
N ASP A 51 1.49 4.87 16.46
CA ASP A 51 0.56 3.85 16.94
C ASP A 51 1.27 2.52 17.21
N PRO A 52 1.88 2.36 18.39
CA PRO A 52 2.69 1.18 18.68
C PRO A 52 1.87 -0.12 18.85
N LEU A 53 0.57 -0.02 19.03
CA LEU A 53 -0.30 -1.16 19.32
C LEU A 53 -1.38 -1.41 18.23
N GLY A 54 -1.54 -0.51 17.26
CA GLY A 54 -2.59 -0.60 16.25
C GLY A 54 -3.97 -0.10 16.70
N ASP A 55 -4.10 0.40 17.93
CA ASP A 55 -5.40 0.82 18.49
C ASP A 55 -5.97 2.03 17.70
N ARG A 56 -5.12 3.00 17.34
CA ARG A 56 -5.53 4.15 16.52
C ARG A 56 -5.87 3.78 15.09
N LEU A 57 -5.21 2.76 14.55
CA LEU A 57 -5.57 2.21 13.25
C LEU A 57 -6.98 1.64 13.30
N ILE A 58 -7.33 0.88 14.33
CA ILE A 58 -8.69 0.35 14.51
C ILE A 58 -9.72 1.49 14.57
N ASP A 59 -9.49 2.54 15.34
CA ASP A 59 -10.39 3.70 15.39
C ASP A 59 -10.62 4.31 14.01
N LYS A 60 -9.55 4.49 13.21
CA LYS A 60 -9.64 5.03 11.85
C LYS A 60 -10.35 4.08 10.87
N MET A 61 -10.14 2.77 11.03
CA MET A 61 -10.85 1.75 10.25
C MET A 61 -12.36 1.82 10.54
N ASP A 62 -12.75 1.90 11.80
CA ASP A 62 -14.15 1.97 12.21
C ASP A 62 -14.81 3.26 11.69
N GLU A 63 -14.13 4.41 11.76
CA GLU A 63 -14.58 5.66 11.15
C GLU A 63 -14.73 5.57 9.62
N GLY A 64 -13.86 4.82 8.96
CA GLY A 64 -13.86 4.61 7.51
C GLY A 64 -14.78 3.51 7.02
N GLY A 65 -15.34 2.69 7.92
CA GLY A 65 -16.10 1.49 7.56
C GLY A 65 -15.23 0.39 6.96
N ILE A 66 -13.94 0.32 7.34
CA ILE A 66 -12.96 -0.65 6.86
C ILE A 66 -12.92 -1.85 7.82
N ASP A 67 -13.15 -3.04 7.30
CA ASP A 67 -13.18 -4.26 8.09
C ASP A 67 -11.79 -4.82 8.36
N VAL A 68 -10.91 -4.79 7.35
CA VAL A 68 -9.54 -5.33 7.43
C VAL A 68 -8.56 -4.34 6.80
N THR A 69 -7.38 -4.19 7.40
CA THR A 69 -6.29 -3.37 6.85
C THR A 69 -5.00 -4.18 6.74
N VAL A 70 -4.31 -4.04 5.61
CA VAL A 70 -2.95 -4.54 5.41
C VAL A 70 -1.97 -3.45 5.83
N ALA A 71 -1.41 -3.61 7.03
CA ALA A 71 -0.44 -2.69 7.61
C ALA A 71 0.99 -3.04 7.17
N VAL A 72 1.78 -2.06 6.75
CA VAL A 72 3.12 -2.27 6.23
C VAL A 72 4.16 -1.38 6.90
N ASN A 73 5.36 -1.90 7.07
CA ASN A 73 6.55 -1.11 7.35
C ASN A 73 7.36 -0.89 6.07
N VAL A 74 8.20 0.14 6.09
CA VAL A 74 9.19 0.40 5.05
C VAL A 74 10.59 0.28 5.63
N ASP A 75 11.46 -0.48 4.96
CA ASP A 75 12.86 -0.56 5.35
C ASP A 75 13.65 0.61 4.74
N ASP A 76 13.97 1.57 5.57
CA ASP A 76 14.74 2.78 5.20
C ASP A 76 16.26 2.59 5.30
N PHE A 77 16.77 1.41 4.96
CA PHE A 77 18.18 1.03 5.11
C PHE A 77 19.15 2.10 4.62
N ASN A 78 19.03 2.54 3.38
CA ASN A 78 19.93 3.52 2.79
C ASN A 78 19.58 4.98 3.11
N ILE A 79 18.35 5.28 3.47
CA ILE A 79 17.88 6.66 3.68
C ILE A 79 18.11 7.07 5.13
N LYS A 80 17.75 6.22 6.09
CA LYS A 80 17.83 6.50 7.53
C LYS A 80 18.93 5.72 8.23
N GLN A 81 19.68 4.87 7.51
CA GLN A 81 20.73 4.01 8.07
C GLN A 81 20.22 3.20 9.27
N LEU A 82 18.97 2.71 9.20
CA LEU A 82 18.42 1.81 10.21
C LEU A 82 19.25 0.52 10.28
N THR A 83 19.68 0.15 11.48
CA THR A 83 20.31 -1.16 11.67
C THR A 83 19.28 -2.27 11.48
N TRP A 84 19.75 -3.49 11.18
CA TRP A 84 18.84 -4.61 10.97
C TRP A 84 18.03 -4.93 12.24
N GLU A 85 18.62 -4.83 13.43
CA GLU A 85 17.95 -5.06 14.72
C GLU A 85 16.79 -4.09 14.93
N LYS A 86 16.98 -2.80 14.58
CA LYS A 86 15.91 -1.80 14.68
C LYS A 86 14.79 -2.08 13.70
N MET A 87 15.13 -2.47 12.46
CA MET A 87 14.12 -2.82 11.47
C MET A 87 13.36 -4.09 11.87
N GLN A 88 14.07 -5.09 12.37
CA GLN A 88 13.45 -6.32 12.86
C GLN A 88 12.55 -6.07 14.08
N ALA A 89 12.95 -5.16 14.97
CA ALA A 89 12.08 -4.74 16.08
C ALA A 89 10.80 -4.07 15.60
N GLN A 90 10.86 -3.24 14.55
CA GLN A 90 9.67 -2.64 13.94
C GLN A 90 8.76 -3.70 13.28
N ASN A 91 9.33 -4.69 12.59
CA ASN A 91 8.57 -5.80 12.02
C ASN A 91 7.93 -6.68 13.11
N ARG A 92 8.60 -6.87 14.25
CA ARG A 92 8.00 -7.58 15.39
C ARG A 92 6.79 -6.84 15.96
N ILE A 93 6.84 -5.50 16.06
CA ILE A 93 5.69 -4.70 16.51
C ILE A 93 4.49 -4.88 15.58
N LEU A 94 4.69 -5.02 14.26
CA LEU A 94 3.61 -5.38 13.34
C LEU A 94 2.97 -6.73 13.71
N GLY A 95 3.78 -7.74 14.05
CA GLY A 95 3.28 -9.04 14.51
C GLY A 95 2.47 -8.93 15.81
N GLU A 96 2.94 -8.11 16.76
CA GLU A 96 2.23 -7.82 18.01
C GLU A 96 0.88 -7.14 17.75
N ALA A 97 0.81 -6.19 16.80
CA ALA A 97 -0.45 -5.54 16.39
C ALA A 97 -1.43 -6.53 15.74
N VAL A 98 -0.94 -7.46 14.91
CA VAL A 98 -1.77 -8.55 14.32
C VAL A 98 -2.36 -9.44 15.42
N GLN A 99 -1.55 -9.83 16.41
CA GLN A 99 -2.01 -10.66 17.53
C GLN A 99 -3.01 -9.94 18.43
N ARG A 100 -2.85 -8.63 18.59
CA ARG A 100 -3.75 -7.79 19.39
C ARG A 100 -5.10 -7.57 18.72
N HIS A 101 -5.13 -7.47 17.38
CA HIS A 101 -6.34 -7.19 16.59
C HIS A 101 -6.59 -8.28 15.53
N PRO A 102 -6.85 -9.52 15.98
CA PRO A 102 -7.02 -10.66 15.08
C PRO A 102 -8.21 -10.44 14.13
N GLY A 103 -8.00 -10.72 12.85
CA GLY A 103 -9.02 -10.55 11.81
C GLY A 103 -9.23 -9.10 11.36
N ARG A 104 -8.63 -8.10 12.03
CA ARG A 104 -8.71 -6.69 11.64
C ARG A 104 -7.41 -6.19 10.99
N ILE A 105 -6.26 -6.64 11.47
CA ILE A 105 -4.95 -6.26 10.95
C ILE A 105 -4.26 -7.48 10.34
N ILE A 106 -3.82 -7.34 9.11
CA ILE A 106 -2.88 -8.22 8.41
C ILE A 106 -1.62 -7.39 8.16
N SER A 107 -0.42 -7.98 8.23
CA SER A 107 0.78 -7.15 8.09
C SER A 107 1.81 -7.73 7.12
N LEU A 108 2.57 -6.83 6.49
CA LEU A 108 3.71 -7.14 5.63
C LEU A 108 4.97 -6.47 6.18
N ALA A 109 6.07 -7.22 6.24
CA ALA A 109 7.35 -6.75 6.76
C ALA A 109 8.03 -5.76 5.82
N GLY A 110 8.61 -4.69 6.32
CA GLY A 110 9.55 -3.89 5.55
C GLY A 110 10.88 -4.63 5.40
N ILE A 111 11.32 -4.83 4.16
CA ILE A 111 12.57 -5.52 3.83
C ILE A 111 13.31 -4.74 2.74
N ASP A 112 14.61 -4.51 2.95
CA ASP A 112 15.52 -4.08 1.89
C ASP A 112 16.41 -5.27 1.50
N PRO A 113 16.34 -5.78 0.26
CA PRO A 113 17.04 -7.00 -0.13
C PRO A 113 18.57 -6.86 -0.14
N ARG A 114 19.10 -5.64 -0.08
CA ARG A 114 20.56 -5.39 0.00
C ARG A 114 21.15 -5.67 1.38
N ARG A 115 20.31 -5.84 2.40
CA ARG A 115 20.80 -6.28 3.72
C ARG A 115 21.37 -7.70 3.63
N PRO A 116 22.52 -7.98 4.23
CA PRO A 116 23.02 -9.35 4.33
C PRO A 116 22.01 -10.30 4.97
N GLU A 117 21.26 -9.81 5.97
CA GLU A 117 20.29 -10.57 6.78
C GLU A 117 18.88 -10.62 6.15
N ALA A 118 18.66 -10.03 4.96
CA ALA A 118 17.31 -9.84 4.40
C ALA A 118 16.48 -11.12 4.29
N ALA A 119 17.09 -12.22 3.86
CA ALA A 119 16.42 -13.52 3.74
C ALA A 119 16.01 -14.08 5.11
N ASP A 120 16.91 -14.02 6.11
CA ASP A 120 16.62 -14.47 7.47
C ASP A 120 15.58 -13.58 8.15
N MET A 121 15.66 -12.27 7.97
CA MET A 121 14.63 -11.34 8.45
C MET A 121 13.27 -11.68 7.87
N THR A 122 13.20 -11.97 6.56
CA THR A 122 11.96 -12.35 5.89
C THR A 122 11.39 -13.64 6.48
N ARG A 123 12.23 -14.67 6.64
CA ARG A 123 11.82 -15.94 7.23
C ARG A 123 11.24 -15.75 8.65
N VAL A 124 11.93 -15.03 9.52
CA VAL A 124 11.46 -14.74 10.89
C VAL A 124 10.13 -13.98 10.86
N CYS A 125 9.97 -12.99 9.99
CA CYS A 125 8.73 -12.24 9.87
C CYS A 125 7.54 -13.15 9.48
N LEU A 126 7.74 -14.06 8.52
CA LEU A 126 6.69 -14.94 8.03
C LEU A 126 6.39 -16.09 9.01
N GLU A 127 7.42 -16.75 9.52
CA GLU A 127 7.28 -18.00 10.28
C GLU A 127 7.08 -17.77 11.79
N GLU A 128 7.65 -16.69 12.37
CA GLU A 128 7.61 -16.44 13.82
C GLU A 128 6.68 -15.28 14.20
N TYR A 129 6.62 -14.20 13.39
CA TYR A 129 5.76 -13.03 13.69
C TYR A 129 4.37 -13.12 13.04
N GLY A 130 4.13 -14.12 12.17
CA GLY A 130 2.83 -14.34 11.51
C GLY A 130 2.49 -13.29 10.46
N LEU A 131 3.49 -12.61 9.90
CA LEU A 131 3.27 -11.66 8.81
C LEU A 131 2.99 -12.41 7.49
N ARG A 132 2.19 -11.82 6.62
CA ARG A 132 1.69 -12.47 5.41
C ARG A 132 2.53 -12.19 4.16
N GLY A 133 3.58 -11.39 4.29
CA GLY A 133 4.43 -11.01 3.15
C GLY A 133 5.39 -9.90 3.49
N ILE A 134 5.85 -9.23 2.45
CA ILE A 134 6.83 -8.14 2.55
C ILE A 134 6.40 -6.89 1.77
N LYS A 135 6.90 -5.75 2.22
CA LYS A 135 6.87 -4.46 1.50
C LYS A 135 8.25 -4.15 0.97
N TYR A 136 8.34 -3.93 -0.36
CA TYR A 136 9.51 -3.36 -1.02
C TYR A 136 9.31 -1.87 -1.32
N HIS A 137 10.42 -1.11 -1.21
CA HIS A 137 10.46 0.30 -1.59
C HIS A 137 11.69 0.52 -2.51
N PRO A 138 11.63 0.05 -3.78
CA PRO A 138 12.81 -0.07 -4.64
C PRO A 138 13.39 1.27 -5.09
N ASP A 139 12.62 2.36 -5.04
CA ASP A 139 13.14 3.72 -5.25
C ASP A 139 14.20 4.14 -4.21
N HIS A 140 14.38 3.38 -3.12
CA HIS A 140 15.54 3.47 -2.23
C HIS A 140 16.85 3.03 -2.91
N GLY A 141 16.79 2.49 -4.13
CA GLY A 141 17.95 2.25 -4.99
C GLY A 141 18.30 0.79 -5.21
N PHE A 142 17.34 -0.11 -5.26
CA PHE A 142 17.53 -1.51 -5.63
C PHE A 142 16.52 -1.96 -6.70
N ASP A 143 16.88 -2.98 -7.46
CA ASP A 143 16.00 -3.62 -8.43
C ASP A 143 15.13 -4.67 -7.71
N PRO A 144 13.78 -4.55 -7.74
CA PRO A 144 12.91 -5.51 -7.08
C PRO A 144 12.97 -6.92 -7.68
N GLY A 145 13.33 -7.06 -8.96
CA GLY A 145 13.59 -8.33 -9.66
C GLY A 145 15.06 -8.65 -9.81
N GLY A 146 15.98 -7.89 -9.18
CA GLY A 146 17.41 -8.07 -9.31
C GLY A 146 17.98 -9.22 -8.44
N PRO A 147 19.26 -9.56 -8.65
CA PRO A 147 19.91 -10.69 -7.97
C PRO A 147 19.87 -10.60 -6.44
N GLU A 148 19.93 -9.39 -5.88
CA GLU A 148 19.85 -9.17 -4.42
C GLU A 148 18.46 -9.51 -3.86
N SER A 149 17.42 -9.33 -4.68
CA SER A 149 16.03 -9.60 -4.31
C SER A 149 15.70 -11.10 -4.32
N TYR A 150 16.33 -11.89 -5.17
CA TYR A 150 15.99 -13.31 -5.37
C TYR A 150 16.07 -14.13 -4.08
N LYS A 151 17.09 -13.95 -3.27
CA LYS A 151 17.22 -14.65 -1.97
C LYS A 151 16.05 -14.38 -1.01
N VAL A 152 15.44 -13.19 -1.10
CA VAL A 152 14.27 -12.81 -0.32
C VAL A 152 13.00 -13.37 -0.96
N LEU A 153 12.90 -13.29 -2.30
CA LEU A 153 11.75 -13.78 -3.05
C LEU A 153 11.63 -15.31 -2.97
N GLU A 154 12.73 -16.06 -2.93
CA GLU A 154 12.74 -17.52 -2.69
C GLU A 154 12.10 -17.86 -1.32
N VAL A 155 12.44 -17.13 -0.26
CA VAL A 155 11.82 -17.31 1.06
C VAL A 155 10.33 -16.97 1.00
N LEU A 156 9.98 -15.87 0.32
CA LEU A 156 8.60 -15.43 0.17
C LEU A 156 7.75 -16.44 -0.61
N ALA A 157 8.26 -16.97 -1.73
CA ALA A 157 7.60 -17.98 -2.57
C ALA A 157 7.35 -19.27 -1.81
N LYS A 158 8.36 -19.78 -1.07
CA LYS A 158 8.21 -20.97 -0.20
C LYS A 158 7.06 -20.83 0.78
N ASN A 159 6.81 -19.62 1.28
CA ASN A 159 5.72 -19.31 2.21
C ASN A 159 4.43 -18.84 1.51
N LYS A 160 4.38 -18.86 0.16
CA LYS A 160 3.24 -18.35 -0.65
C LYS A 160 2.82 -16.93 -0.21
N GLY A 161 3.82 -16.10 0.08
CA GLY A 161 3.62 -14.78 0.64
C GLY A 161 3.18 -13.73 -0.37
N ILE A 162 2.92 -12.54 0.12
CA ILE A 162 2.51 -11.38 -0.67
C ILE A 162 3.69 -10.42 -0.78
N LEU A 163 3.96 -9.95 -1.99
CA LEU A 163 4.85 -8.83 -2.24
C LEU A 163 4.04 -7.57 -2.53
N LEU A 164 4.07 -6.59 -1.65
CA LEU A 164 3.60 -5.24 -1.94
C LEU A 164 4.83 -4.39 -2.32
N CYS A 165 4.91 -3.97 -3.58
CA CYS A 165 6.06 -3.26 -4.11
C CYS A 165 5.70 -1.83 -4.52
N HIS A 166 6.40 -0.84 -4.00
CA HIS A 166 6.24 0.56 -4.41
C HIS A 166 6.59 0.73 -5.90
N THR A 167 5.69 1.33 -6.69
CA THR A 167 5.85 1.51 -8.14
C THR A 167 5.46 2.91 -8.64
N SER A 168 5.74 3.95 -7.87
CA SER A 168 5.40 5.32 -8.29
C SER A 168 6.56 6.29 -8.03
N PRO A 169 6.81 7.26 -8.91
CA PRO A 169 7.86 8.27 -8.74
C PRO A 169 7.46 9.37 -7.73
N LEU A 170 7.00 8.99 -6.53
CA LEU A 170 6.44 9.91 -5.55
C LEU A 170 7.48 10.56 -4.62
N MET A 171 8.60 9.88 -4.38
CA MET A 171 9.57 10.34 -3.38
C MET A 171 10.57 11.32 -3.99
N PRO A 172 10.70 12.56 -3.46
CA PRO A 172 11.59 13.60 -4.01
C PRO A 172 13.07 13.19 -4.06
N LYS A 173 13.48 12.24 -3.24
CA LYS A 173 14.85 11.71 -3.19
C LYS A 173 14.95 10.27 -3.69
N GLY A 174 13.84 9.71 -4.19
CA GLY A 174 13.76 8.35 -4.70
C GLY A 174 14.46 8.18 -6.06
N ARG A 175 14.96 6.99 -6.31
CA ARG A 175 15.51 6.60 -7.61
C ARG A 175 14.40 6.01 -8.47
N CYS A 176 13.59 6.88 -9.06
CA CYS A 176 12.34 6.55 -9.78
C CYS A 176 12.47 5.43 -10.82
N LYS A 177 13.66 5.23 -11.41
CA LYS A 177 13.90 4.13 -12.36
C LYS A 177 13.65 2.74 -11.77
N PHE A 178 13.74 2.59 -10.46
CA PHE A 178 13.47 1.33 -9.77
C PHE A 178 12.01 1.20 -9.29
N ALA A 179 11.22 2.25 -9.43
CA ALA A 179 9.79 2.24 -9.14
C ALA A 179 8.93 2.04 -10.42
N ASP A 180 9.53 1.57 -11.50
CA ASP A 180 8.82 1.19 -12.73
C ASP A 180 8.10 -0.14 -12.51
N PRO A 181 6.76 -0.23 -12.71
CA PRO A 181 6.03 -1.48 -12.56
C PRO A 181 6.52 -2.59 -13.50
N MET A 182 7.16 -2.27 -14.63
CA MET A 182 7.73 -3.27 -15.53
C MET A 182 8.82 -4.13 -14.88
N LEU A 183 9.51 -3.62 -13.85
CA LEU A 183 10.50 -4.39 -13.08
C LEU A 183 9.90 -5.54 -12.26
N LEU A 184 8.58 -5.63 -12.18
CA LEU A 184 7.87 -6.72 -11.50
C LEU A 184 7.54 -7.90 -12.44
N ALA A 185 7.80 -7.75 -13.75
CA ALA A 185 7.44 -8.75 -14.75
C ALA A 185 8.13 -10.10 -14.48
N ASP A 186 9.45 -10.07 -14.26
CA ASP A 186 10.24 -11.28 -14.04
C ASP A 186 9.86 -11.97 -12.71
N ILE A 187 9.48 -11.20 -11.69
CA ILE A 187 9.01 -11.75 -10.41
C ILE A 187 7.75 -12.61 -10.61
N ALA A 188 6.79 -12.13 -11.41
CA ALA A 188 5.56 -12.87 -11.68
C ALA A 188 5.79 -14.15 -12.50
N VAL A 189 6.87 -14.20 -13.29
CA VAL A 189 7.28 -15.38 -14.08
C VAL A 189 8.06 -16.37 -13.24
N ASP A 190 9.07 -15.90 -12.51
CA ASP A 190 10.02 -16.75 -11.79
C ASP A 190 9.46 -17.25 -10.45
N PHE A 191 8.50 -16.54 -9.86
CA PHE A 191 7.88 -16.86 -8.56
C PHE A 191 6.33 -16.84 -8.65
N PRO A 192 5.72 -17.78 -9.41
CA PRO A 192 4.26 -17.79 -9.62
C PRO A 192 3.45 -18.06 -8.34
N GLU A 193 4.09 -18.46 -7.24
CA GLU A 193 3.47 -18.61 -5.92
C GLU A 193 3.23 -17.29 -5.20
N ILE A 194 3.99 -16.24 -5.56
CA ILE A 194 3.90 -14.92 -4.93
C ILE A 194 2.73 -14.14 -5.53
N LYS A 195 1.89 -13.56 -4.66
CA LYS A 195 0.94 -12.54 -5.07
C LYS A 195 1.63 -11.18 -5.07
N VAL A 196 1.78 -10.59 -6.25
CA VAL A 196 2.48 -9.31 -6.43
C VAL A 196 1.46 -8.18 -6.52
N ILE A 197 1.55 -7.22 -5.62
CA ILE A 197 0.75 -5.99 -5.63
C ILE A 197 1.67 -4.83 -6.00
N ALA A 198 1.48 -4.27 -7.19
CA ALA A 198 2.13 -3.03 -7.58
C ALA A 198 1.44 -1.86 -6.85
N ALA A 199 2.04 -1.42 -5.75
CA ALA A 199 1.51 -0.30 -4.99
C ALA A 199 1.40 0.94 -5.89
N HIS A 200 0.24 1.61 -5.83
CA HIS A 200 -0.08 2.79 -6.65
C HIS A 200 -0.27 2.50 -8.15
N MET A 201 -0.15 1.24 -8.60
CA MET A 201 -0.25 0.86 -10.03
C MET A 201 0.71 1.65 -10.94
N GLY A 202 1.90 2.08 -10.45
CA GLY A 202 2.78 2.99 -11.18
C GLY A 202 2.44 4.49 -11.00
N GLY A 203 1.47 4.81 -10.15
CA GLY A 203 0.87 6.15 -10.02
C GLY A 203 -0.06 6.50 -11.17
N TYR A 204 -0.88 7.50 -10.99
CA TYR A 204 -1.91 7.92 -11.97
C TYR A 204 -1.36 8.50 -13.29
N ILE A 205 -0.05 8.47 -13.49
CA ILE A 205 0.59 8.86 -14.76
C ILE A 205 1.20 7.65 -15.49
N ASN A 206 1.75 6.68 -14.76
CA ASN A 206 2.52 5.56 -15.31
C ASN A 206 1.86 4.19 -15.06
N TRP A 207 0.54 4.14 -14.96
CA TRP A 207 -0.21 2.91 -14.66
C TRP A 207 -0.36 1.97 -15.86
N ARG A 208 -0.23 2.46 -17.11
CA ARG A 208 -0.43 1.64 -18.32
C ARG A 208 0.54 0.46 -18.45
N PRO A 209 1.85 0.57 -18.12
CA PRO A 209 2.74 -0.58 -18.04
C PRO A 209 2.27 -1.63 -17.01
N TRP A 210 1.83 -1.21 -15.83
CA TRP A 210 1.24 -2.12 -14.85
C TRP A 210 0.00 -2.83 -15.40
N ALA A 211 -0.93 -2.10 -16.03
CA ALA A 211 -2.18 -2.67 -16.56
C ALA A 211 -1.89 -3.74 -17.63
N SER A 212 -0.88 -3.51 -18.45
CA SER A 212 -0.43 -4.50 -19.44
C SER A 212 0.10 -5.78 -18.79
N LEU A 213 0.87 -5.67 -17.71
CA LEU A 213 1.32 -6.84 -16.94
C LEU A 213 0.16 -7.55 -16.27
N ALA A 214 -0.72 -6.81 -15.58
CA ALA A 214 -1.83 -7.36 -14.83
C ALA A 214 -2.85 -8.10 -15.71
N ALA A 215 -3.03 -7.66 -16.96
CA ALA A 215 -3.89 -8.31 -17.94
C ALA A 215 -3.46 -9.75 -18.27
N PHE A 216 -2.16 -10.04 -18.24
CA PHE A 216 -1.61 -11.33 -18.64
C PHE A 216 -1.03 -12.15 -17.50
N GLN A 217 -0.68 -11.52 -16.37
CA GLN A 217 -0.12 -12.19 -15.20
C GLN A 217 -1.19 -12.43 -14.13
N SER A 218 -1.52 -13.70 -13.89
CA SER A 218 -2.58 -14.09 -12.95
C SER A 218 -2.31 -13.64 -11.51
N THR A 219 -1.04 -13.54 -11.12
CA THR A 219 -0.59 -13.18 -9.77
C THR A 219 -0.27 -11.69 -9.59
N MET A 220 -0.41 -10.87 -10.65
CA MET A 220 -0.18 -9.43 -10.63
C MET A 220 -1.46 -8.67 -10.29
N TYR A 221 -1.38 -7.79 -9.31
CA TYR A 221 -2.43 -6.89 -8.85
C TYR A 221 -1.86 -5.48 -8.70
N GLY A 222 -2.73 -4.50 -8.43
CA GLY A 222 -2.31 -3.15 -8.08
C GLY A 222 -3.29 -2.50 -7.13
N ASP A 223 -2.86 -1.48 -6.41
CA ASP A 223 -3.73 -0.75 -5.48
C ASP A 223 -3.95 0.71 -5.89
N THR A 224 -5.02 1.30 -5.35
CA THR A 224 -5.41 2.69 -5.57
C THR A 224 -4.77 3.67 -4.58
N ALA A 225 -3.80 3.24 -3.78
CA ALA A 225 -3.08 4.13 -2.88
C ALA A 225 -2.55 5.36 -3.65
N VAL A 226 -2.67 6.54 -3.10
CA VAL A 226 -2.41 7.88 -3.66
C VAL A 226 -3.31 8.33 -4.82
N TRP A 227 -4.12 7.45 -5.40
CA TRP A 227 -5.10 7.85 -6.45
C TRP A 227 -6.22 8.71 -5.87
N ASP A 228 -6.50 8.60 -4.59
CA ASP A 228 -7.36 9.48 -3.81
C ASP A 228 -6.93 10.95 -3.91
N THR A 229 -5.61 11.22 -4.00
CA THR A 229 -5.10 12.58 -4.25
C THR A 229 -5.56 13.11 -5.61
N LEU A 230 -5.58 12.28 -6.65
CA LEU A 230 -6.14 12.66 -7.95
C LEU A 230 -7.66 12.87 -7.86
N ALA A 231 -8.36 11.96 -7.17
CA ALA A 231 -9.81 12.06 -6.96
C ALA A 231 -10.18 13.37 -6.25
N PHE A 232 -9.43 13.74 -5.23
CA PHE A 232 -9.62 14.99 -4.48
C PHE A 232 -9.38 16.23 -5.35
N LYS A 233 -8.34 16.21 -6.20
CA LYS A 233 -7.98 17.33 -7.08
C LYS A 233 -8.88 17.44 -8.30
N ASN A 234 -9.21 16.33 -8.93
CA ASN A 234 -9.92 16.26 -10.20
C ASN A 234 -10.63 14.91 -10.34
N TYR A 235 -11.82 14.81 -9.74
CA TYR A 235 -12.60 13.56 -9.74
C TYR A 235 -12.94 13.05 -11.16
N LYS A 236 -13.17 13.96 -12.10
CA LYS A 236 -13.42 13.59 -13.51
C LYS A 236 -12.22 12.88 -14.14
N LEU A 237 -11.01 13.38 -13.90
CA LEU A 237 -9.78 12.76 -14.41
C LEU A 237 -9.52 11.42 -13.69
N PHE A 238 -9.73 11.36 -12.36
CA PHE A 238 -9.66 10.11 -11.61
C PHE A 238 -10.58 9.04 -12.20
N CYS A 239 -11.86 9.35 -12.44
CA CYS A 239 -12.80 8.40 -13.05
C CYS A 239 -12.31 7.91 -14.42
N ARG A 240 -11.78 8.79 -15.27
CA ARG A 240 -11.28 8.42 -16.59
C ARG A 240 -10.09 7.47 -16.51
N GLU A 241 -9.08 7.83 -15.74
CA GLU A 241 -7.86 7.02 -15.63
C GLU A 241 -8.16 5.66 -14.96
N LEU A 242 -9.03 5.63 -13.95
CA LEU A 242 -9.41 4.39 -13.28
C LEU A 242 -10.25 3.49 -14.21
N ARG A 243 -11.16 4.06 -15.01
CA ARG A 243 -11.94 3.29 -16.00
C ARG A 243 -11.02 2.64 -17.03
N GLU A 244 -10.10 3.39 -17.61
CA GLU A 244 -9.13 2.83 -18.56
C GLU A 244 -8.25 1.74 -17.92
N ALA A 245 -7.86 1.91 -16.65
CA ALA A 245 -7.09 0.91 -15.93
C ALA A 245 -7.89 -0.40 -15.74
N ILE A 246 -9.19 -0.30 -15.37
CA ILE A 246 -10.08 -1.45 -15.25
C ILE A 246 -10.29 -2.13 -16.62
N ASP A 247 -10.51 -1.36 -17.68
CA ASP A 247 -10.76 -1.88 -19.04
C ASP A 247 -9.55 -2.67 -19.56
N LEU A 248 -8.34 -2.23 -19.24
CA LEU A 248 -7.12 -2.88 -19.70
C LEU A 248 -6.67 -4.05 -18.81
N ALA A 249 -6.68 -3.89 -17.48
CA ALA A 249 -6.19 -4.91 -16.57
C ALA A 249 -7.27 -5.94 -16.17
N GLY A 250 -8.53 -5.55 -16.23
CA GLY A 250 -9.67 -6.29 -15.71
C GLY A 250 -10.07 -5.85 -14.29
N PRO A 251 -11.37 -5.94 -13.95
CA PRO A 251 -11.90 -5.45 -12.67
C PRO A 251 -11.39 -6.23 -11.45
N THR A 252 -10.88 -7.46 -11.65
CA THR A 252 -10.38 -8.32 -10.56
C THR A 252 -8.93 -8.02 -10.16
N LYS A 253 -8.28 -7.03 -10.80
CA LYS A 253 -6.86 -6.72 -10.61
C LYS A 253 -6.58 -5.52 -9.71
N ILE A 254 -7.59 -4.73 -9.39
CA ILE A 254 -7.44 -3.47 -8.67
C ILE A 254 -7.95 -3.62 -7.24
N LEU A 255 -7.12 -3.21 -6.28
CA LEU A 255 -7.39 -3.25 -4.84
C LEU A 255 -7.55 -1.82 -4.31
N PHE A 256 -8.39 -1.62 -3.32
CA PHE A 256 -8.40 -0.38 -2.57
C PHE A 256 -7.17 -0.34 -1.65
N GLY A 257 -6.43 0.76 -1.69
CA GLY A 257 -5.34 1.08 -0.77
C GLY A 257 -5.42 2.56 -0.38
N SER A 258 -5.23 2.87 0.90
CA SER A 258 -5.31 4.23 1.41
C SER A 258 -3.99 5.00 1.40
N ASP A 259 -2.87 4.30 1.47
CA ASP A 259 -1.54 4.89 1.76
C ASP A 259 -1.50 5.75 3.05
N ALA A 260 -2.54 5.60 3.89
CA ALA A 260 -2.62 6.31 5.17
C ALA A 260 -1.47 5.87 6.11
N PRO A 261 -1.09 6.68 7.10
CA PRO A 261 -1.82 7.85 7.60
C PRO A 261 -1.41 9.20 6.99
N ILE A 262 -0.50 9.25 6.02
CA ILE A 262 0.11 10.52 5.57
C ILE A 262 -0.96 11.47 5.03
N GLN A 263 -1.79 11.01 4.10
CA GLN A 263 -2.84 11.81 3.46
C GLN A 263 -3.99 12.16 4.42
N THR A 264 -4.10 11.46 5.56
CA THR A 264 -5.16 11.78 6.54
C THR A 264 -5.02 13.15 7.20
N LEU A 265 -3.91 13.84 6.98
CA LEU A 265 -3.78 15.26 7.33
C LEU A 265 -4.64 16.18 6.45
N LEU A 266 -5.04 15.75 5.26
CA LEU A 266 -5.87 16.53 4.33
C LEU A 266 -7.34 16.09 4.37
N TYR A 267 -7.59 14.81 4.44
CA TYR A 267 -8.93 14.24 4.48
C TYR A 267 -8.92 12.86 5.16
N PRO A 268 -10.00 12.47 5.87
CA PRO A 268 -10.05 11.19 6.59
C PRO A 268 -10.15 9.99 5.63
N MET A 269 -9.81 8.79 6.12
CA MET A 269 -9.91 7.53 5.36
C MET A 269 -11.33 7.29 4.81
N LYS A 270 -12.36 7.71 5.53
CA LYS A 270 -13.75 7.67 5.06
C LYS A 270 -13.93 8.38 3.70
N THR A 271 -13.26 9.50 3.49
CA THR A 271 -13.30 10.23 2.20
C THR A 271 -12.64 9.42 1.08
N MET A 272 -11.55 8.69 1.37
CA MET A 272 -10.88 7.83 0.39
C MET A 272 -11.80 6.69 -0.05
N VAL A 273 -12.47 6.02 0.88
CA VAL A 273 -13.50 5.00 0.59
C VAL A 273 -14.65 5.60 -0.22
N GLN A 274 -15.10 6.80 0.15
CA GLN A 274 -16.21 7.48 -0.52
C GLN A 274 -15.91 7.79 -1.99
N PHE A 275 -14.68 8.12 -2.35
CA PHE A 275 -14.31 8.33 -3.76
C PHE A 275 -14.56 7.10 -4.64
N ILE A 276 -14.36 5.90 -4.11
CA ILE A 276 -14.64 4.65 -4.83
C ILE A 276 -16.15 4.35 -4.81
N GLN A 277 -16.81 4.51 -3.67
CA GLN A 277 -18.26 4.29 -3.55
C GLN A 277 -19.09 5.22 -4.45
N ASP A 278 -18.58 6.41 -4.73
CA ASP A 278 -19.27 7.41 -5.54
C ASP A 278 -19.17 7.14 -7.06
N LEU A 279 -18.31 6.23 -7.51
CA LEU A 279 -18.05 5.97 -8.93
C LEU A 279 -19.34 5.70 -9.74
N PRO A 280 -20.27 4.81 -9.34
CA PRO A 280 -21.46 4.53 -10.12
C PRO A 280 -22.42 5.73 -10.24
N LYS A 281 -22.35 6.68 -9.31
CA LYS A 281 -23.32 7.78 -9.18
C LYS A 281 -22.77 9.14 -9.59
N LYS A 282 -21.45 9.35 -9.42
CA LYS A 282 -20.81 10.66 -9.59
C LYS A 282 -19.78 10.70 -10.72
N ALA A 283 -19.51 9.58 -11.38
CA ALA A 283 -18.66 9.60 -12.58
C ALA A 283 -19.31 10.45 -13.68
N PRO A 284 -18.52 11.07 -14.59
CA PRO A 284 -19.07 11.74 -15.77
C PRO A 284 -20.01 10.84 -16.58
N ALA A 285 -21.03 11.42 -17.23
CA ALA A 285 -22.10 10.69 -17.92
C ALA A 285 -21.60 9.75 -19.04
N ASP A 286 -20.41 9.98 -19.54
CA ASP A 286 -19.72 9.18 -20.56
C ASP A 286 -18.84 8.06 -19.97
N ILE A 287 -18.76 7.92 -18.64
CA ILE A 287 -17.93 6.94 -17.93
C ILE A 287 -18.79 6.13 -16.97
N HIS A 288 -18.85 4.83 -17.15
CA HIS A 288 -19.71 3.95 -16.35
C HIS A 288 -18.90 3.03 -15.47
N PHE A 289 -19.32 2.90 -14.21
CA PHE A 289 -18.87 1.92 -13.25
C PHE A 289 -20.05 1.15 -12.70
N THR A 290 -19.93 -0.15 -12.53
CA THR A 290 -20.94 -0.98 -11.89
C THR A 290 -20.73 -1.03 -10.38
N GLU A 291 -21.80 -1.33 -9.63
CA GLU A 291 -21.69 -1.58 -8.17
C GLU A 291 -20.79 -2.80 -7.90
N GLU A 292 -20.80 -3.83 -8.78
CA GLU A 292 -19.94 -5.00 -8.66
C GLU A 292 -18.44 -4.63 -8.78
N GLU A 293 -18.06 -3.76 -9.73
CA GLU A 293 -16.68 -3.27 -9.83
C GLU A 293 -16.25 -2.53 -8.58
N VAL A 294 -17.13 -1.72 -7.99
CA VAL A 294 -16.87 -1.01 -6.73
C VAL A 294 -16.69 -1.99 -5.57
N GLU A 295 -17.53 -3.02 -5.46
CA GLU A 295 -17.41 -4.06 -4.44
C GLU A 295 -16.11 -4.86 -4.58
N LEU A 296 -15.71 -5.18 -5.81
CA LEU A 296 -14.44 -5.84 -6.10
C LEU A 296 -13.26 -4.98 -5.65
N ILE A 297 -13.23 -3.70 -6.00
CA ILE A 297 -12.15 -2.77 -5.63
C ILE A 297 -12.09 -2.58 -4.11
N LEU A 298 -13.22 -2.33 -3.45
CA LEU A 298 -13.27 -2.04 -2.02
C LEU A 298 -12.94 -3.24 -1.13
N GLY A 299 -12.99 -4.48 -1.65
CA GLY A 299 -12.63 -5.61 -0.80
C GLY A 299 -12.67 -6.98 -1.46
N GLY A 300 -13.50 -7.22 -2.46
CA GLY A 300 -13.63 -8.53 -3.11
C GLY A 300 -12.30 -9.07 -3.63
N ASN A 301 -11.54 -8.22 -4.33
CA ASN A 301 -10.24 -8.57 -4.88
C ASN A 301 -9.20 -8.80 -3.77
N ALA A 302 -9.12 -7.89 -2.79
CA ALA A 302 -8.18 -8.02 -1.68
C ALA A 302 -8.47 -9.28 -0.84
N ARG A 303 -9.75 -9.61 -0.64
CA ARG A 303 -10.16 -10.85 0.03
C ARG A 303 -9.60 -12.09 -0.68
N SER A 304 -9.71 -12.13 -2.00
CA SER A 304 -9.16 -13.22 -2.83
C SER A 304 -7.63 -13.30 -2.73
N VAL A 305 -6.93 -12.16 -2.85
CA VAL A 305 -5.46 -12.09 -2.76
C VAL A 305 -4.97 -12.54 -1.39
N LEU A 306 -5.66 -12.12 -0.33
CA LEU A 306 -5.32 -12.45 1.06
C LEU A 306 -5.79 -13.85 1.47
N GLY A 307 -6.55 -14.56 0.64
CA GLY A 307 -7.07 -15.89 0.96
C GLY A 307 -8.00 -15.89 2.19
N LEU A 308 -8.78 -14.82 2.38
CA LEU A 308 -9.74 -14.74 3.47
C LEU A 308 -11.01 -15.50 3.09
N ALA A 309 -11.47 -16.38 3.99
CA ALA A 309 -12.69 -17.16 3.78
C ALA A 309 -13.92 -16.24 3.62
N ASP A 310 -14.93 -16.70 2.89
CA ASP A 310 -16.22 -16.01 2.82
C ASP A 310 -16.85 -15.97 4.22
N ALA A 311 -17.05 -14.76 4.74
CA ALA A 311 -17.74 -14.56 6.02
C ALA A 311 -19.19 -15.11 6.01
N PHE A 312 -19.70 -15.52 4.86
CA PHE A 312 -21.08 -15.95 4.62
C PHE A 312 -21.20 -17.41 4.12
N SER A 313 -20.12 -18.21 4.11
CA SER A 313 -20.22 -19.62 3.69
C SER A 313 -20.74 -20.56 4.78
N ASN A 314 -21.10 -20.03 5.96
CA ASN A 314 -21.65 -20.79 7.11
C ASN A 314 -22.96 -20.19 7.64
N ALA A 315 -23.83 -19.67 6.79
CA ALA A 315 -25.18 -19.30 7.19
C ALA A 315 -26.23 -20.19 6.50
#